data_b27fdbd12968175c46101081694b9936
#
_entry.id   b27fdbd12968175c46101081694b9936
#
_cell.length_a   1.000
_cell.length_b   1.000
_cell.length_c   1.000
_cell.angle_alpha   90.00
_cell.angle_beta   90.00
_cell.angle_gamma   90.00
#
_symmetry.space_group_name_H-M   'P 1'
#
loop_
_entity.id
_entity.type
_entity.pdbx_description
1 polymer ?
#
loop_
_entity_poly.entity_id
_entity_poly.type
_entity_poly.pdbx_seq_one_letter_code
_entity_poly.pdbx_strand_id
1 'polypeptide(L)'
;MTNNILKKGLYAAMFAVGATSFTGCTDLSETVYSQLPGDGSYTLTNKDIQAMYGPIYDRLRDMYNGWEGYQDISEECGDLIMTPFRYETSGWGAQYVSLHKHEFHSTINHLYRPWYSCYQGITTCNSLLDNADIAANETAKAELRTYRALFYYVLFDLFRNIPLQTTLNVPSGYMPEQEDPAKTFDWIVNELNESKPYLTKDVEFGQINYYGACMILAKMYLNRNAWFPTEAEDKSYYEKACDEVNEIINSGKYELASTYLEPFSANNRCKETILGLVYDKKNAGMGTNYYCKWNISGSGAIFNVTFDGWNGSAGIPQFINSYDPDDTRKTDCWIWGPQKSKTTGEQIYINDKPLDYTIDV
;
A
#
# COMPACT_ATOMS: atom_id res chain seq x y z
N MET A 1 -75.20 24.81 45.42
CA MET A 1 -74.07 24.00 46.02
C MET A 1 -73.41 23.02 45.05
N THR A 2 -73.98 22.71 43.93
CA THR A 2 -73.49 21.68 42.96
C THR A 2 -72.33 22.08 42.06
N ASN A 3 -72.12 23.39 41.78
CA ASN A 3 -71.06 23.84 40.87
C ASN A 3 -69.64 23.86 41.46
N ASN A 4 -69.50 23.85 42.81
CA ASN A 4 -68.14 23.89 43.43
C ASN A 4 -67.57 22.49 43.63
N ILE A 5 -68.39 21.45 43.66
CA ILE A 5 -67.95 20.07 43.80
C ILE A 5 -67.37 19.57 42.44
N LEU A 6 -68.03 19.92 41.35
CA LEU A 6 -67.56 19.57 39.99
C LEU A 6 -66.19 20.25 39.60
N LYS A 7 -66.04 21.56 40.02
CA LYS A 7 -64.76 22.25 39.80
C LYS A 7 -63.58 21.66 40.59
N LYS A 8 -63.84 21.27 41.86
CA LYS A 8 -62.84 20.62 42.72
C LYS A 8 -62.47 19.22 42.21
N GLY A 9 -63.45 18.47 41.70
CA GLY A 9 -63.20 17.17 41.06
C GLY A 9 -62.34 17.28 39.77
N LEU A 10 -62.60 18.33 38.98
CA LEU A 10 -61.82 18.58 37.71
C LEU A 10 -60.40 18.97 38.00
N TYR A 11 -60.14 19.79 39.05
CA TYR A 11 -58.76 20.11 39.45
C TYR A 11 -57.98 18.92 40.04
N ALA A 12 -58.68 18.06 40.80
CA ALA A 12 -58.10 16.84 41.36
C ALA A 12 -57.74 15.82 40.23
N ALA A 13 -58.60 15.71 39.20
CA ALA A 13 -58.36 14.85 38.06
C ALA A 13 -57.22 15.39 37.17
N MET A 14 -57.10 16.72 36.97
CA MET A 14 -55.95 17.32 36.26
C MET A 14 -54.62 17.17 37.01
N PHE A 15 -54.64 17.21 38.35
CA PHE A 15 -53.42 16.97 39.15
C PHE A 15 -52.99 15.49 39.14
N ALA A 16 -53.94 14.55 39.11
CA ALA A 16 -53.66 13.12 39.02
C ALA A 16 -53.11 12.71 37.64
N VAL A 17 -53.56 13.32 36.55
CA VAL A 17 -53.07 13.08 35.21
C VAL A 17 -51.69 13.74 35.00
N GLY A 18 -51.41 14.86 35.68
CA GLY A 18 -50.09 15.51 35.64
C GLY A 18 -48.99 14.76 36.42
N ALA A 19 -49.37 13.93 37.42
CA ALA A 19 -48.39 13.19 38.23
C ALA A 19 -47.97 11.83 37.63
N THR A 20 -48.69 11.33 36.61
CA THR A 20 -48.32 10.06 35.92
C THR A 20 -47.48 10.25 34.68
N SER A 21 -47.20 11.49 34.26
CA SER A 21 -46.39 11.76 33.07
C SER A 21 -44.90 11.95 33.36
N PHE A 22 -44.43 11.76 34.59
CA PHE A 22 -42.99 11.87 34.94
C PHE A 22 -42.30 10.54 35.26
N THR A 23 -42.83 9.42 34.81
CA THR A 23 -42.05 8.20 34.72
C THR A 23 -41.41 8.15 33.34
N GLY A 24 -40.74 9.23 32.96
CA GLY A 24 -39.75 9.20 31.90
C GLY A 24 -38.56 8.36 32.36
N CYS A 25 -38.08 7.50 31.54
CA CYS A 25 -36.90 6.70 31.75
C CYS A 25 -35.79 7.53 32.43
N THR A 26 -35.50 7.23 33.68
CA THR A 26 -34.42 7.86 34.44
C THR A 26 -33.07 7.20 34.19
N ASP A 27 -32.99 6.30 33.21
CA ASP A 27 -31.73 5.77 32.74
C ASP A 27 -31.15 6.73 31.69
N LEU A 28 -30.39 7.72 32.20
CA LEU A 28 -29.60 8.64 31.41
C LEU A 28 -28.21 8.07 31.08
N SER A 29 -28.01 6.77 31.27
CA SER A 29 -26.78 6.12 30.84
C SER A 29 -26.75 6.08 29.31
N GLU A 30 -26.03 7.00 28.73
CA GLU A 30 -25.77 7.05 27.31
C GLU A 30 -24.78 5.92 26.94
N THR A 31 -25.25 4.91 26.25
CA THR A 31 -24.35 3.90 25.71
C THR A 31 -23.74 4.43 24.43
N VAL A 32 -22.58 5.04 24.55
CA VAL A 32 -21.82 5.56 23.40
C VAL A 32 -21.20 4.38 22.65
N TYR A 33 -21.80 3.98 21.53
CA TYR A 33 -21.30 2.90 20.69
C TYR A 33 -20.18 3.37 19.70
N SER A 34 -19.92 4.66 19.63
CA SER A 34 -18.99 5.26 18.65
C SER A 34 -17.69 5.80 19.25
N GLN A 35 -17.51 5.75 20.55
CA GLN A 35 -16.30 6.21 21.24
C GLN A 35 -15.88 5.19 22.30
N LEU A 36 -14.57 4.98 22.38
CA LEU A 36 -14.01 4.21 23.50
C LEU A 36 -14.22 4.97 24.82
N PRO A 37 -14.52 4.27 25.95
CA PRO A 37 -14.63 4.91 27.25
C PRO A 37 -13.35 5.71 27.56
N GLY A 38 -13.50 6.99 27.85
CA GLY A 38 -12.36 7.88 28.15
C GLY A 38 -11.79 7.72 29.57
N ASP A 39 -12.35 6.82 30.37
CA ASP A 39 -11.98 6.56 31.77
C ASP A 39 -10.86 5.51 31.95
N GLY A 40 -10.28 5.02 30.83
CA GLY A 40 -9.21 4.00 30.87
C GLY A 40 -9.71 2.58 31.21
N SER A 41 -11.05 2.36 31.25
CA SER A 41 -11.63 1.04 31.58
C SER A 41 -11.62 0.07 30.39
N TYR A 42 -11.36 0.55 29.17
CA TYR A 42 -11.35 -0.26 27.97
C TYR A 42 -9.91 -0.62 27.56
N THR A 43 -9.62 -1.90 27.49
CA THR A 43 -8.38 -2.44 26.93
C THR A 43 -8.62 -2.82 25.47
N LEU A 44 -7.72 -2.39 24.57
CA LEU A 44 -7.81 -2.68 23.14
C LEU A 44 -7.77 -4.19 22.88
N THR A 45 -8.74 -4.69 22.13
CA THR A 45 -8.68 -6.05 21.61
C THR A 45 -7.77 -6.12 20.38
N ASN A 46 -7.32 -7.32 19.99
CA ASN A 46 -6.55 -7.49 18.75
C ASN A 46 -7.29 -6.96 17.51
N LYS A 47 -8.64 -7.06 17.50
CA LYS A 47 -9.45 -6.51 16.40
C LYS A 47 -9.43 -4.98 16.36
N ASP A 48 -9.45 -4.34 17.52
CA ASP A 48 -9.34 -2.87 17.60
C ASP A 48 -7.97 -2.40 17.13
N ILE A 49 -6.91 -3.09 17.57
CA ILE A 49 -5.53 -2.81 17.14
C ILE A 49 -5.40 -2.97 15.62
N GLN A 50 -5.91 -4.04 15.04
CA GLN A 50 -5.90 -4.24 13.58
C GLN A 50 -6.69 -3.16 12.83
N ALA A 51 -7.80 -2.68 13.39
CA ALA A 51 -8.56 -1.57 12.81
C ALA A 51 -7.76 -0.25 12.81
N MET A 52 -6.88 -0.04 13.80
CA MET A 52 -6.01 1.15 13.88
C MET A 52 -4.91 1.15 12.81
N TYR A 53 -4.65 0.03 12.12
CA TYR A 53 -3.70 -0.04 11.00
C TYR A 53 -4.27 0.51 9.67
N GLY A 54 -5.54 0.87 9.62
CA GLY A 54 -6.18 1.43 8.42
C GLY A 54 -5.36 2.52 7.73
N PRO A 55 -4.89 3.57 8.45
CA PRO A 55 -4.04 4.61 7.87
C PRO A 55 -2.69 4.08 7.32
N ILE A 56 -2.12 3.03 7.91
CA ILE A 56 -0.89 2.39 7.40
C ILE A 56 -1.16 1.75 6.04
N TYR A 57 -2.26 0.99 5.93
CA TYR A 57 -2.66 0.38 4.65
C TYR A 57 -2.96 1.44 3.58
N ASP A 58 -3.55 2.57 3.95
CA ASP A 58 -3.77 3.68 3.01
C ASP A 58 -2.46 4.25 2.50
N ARG A 59 -1.47 4.44 3.37
CA ARG A 59 -0.14 4.92 2.95
C ARG A 59 0.59 3.90 2.10
N LEU A 60 0.48 2.60 2.40
CA LEU A 60 1.05 1.54 1.54
C LEU A 60 0.40 1.53 0.15
N ARG A 61 -0.93 1.63 0.07
CA ARG A 61 -1.65 1.72 -1.21
C ARG A 61 -1.25 2.96 -2.02
N ASP A 62 -1.09 4.10 -1.35
CA ASP A 62 -0.68 5.35 -2.00
C ASP A 62 0.79 5.28 -2.47
N MET A 63 1.67 4.71 -1.67
CA MET A 63 3.08 4.50 -2.00
C MET A 63 3.25 3.57 -3.21
N TYR A 64 2.48 2.48 -3.29
CA TYR A 64 2.53 1.52 -4.41
C TYR A 64 1.52 1.84 -5.53
N ASN A 65 1.00 3.06 -5.60
CA ASN A 65 0.09 3.46 -6.68
C ASN A 65 0.80 3.37 -8.04
N GLY A 66 0.09 2.95 -9.08
CA GLY A 66 0.61 2.84 -10.42
C GLY A 66 0.81 4.17 -11.16
N TRP A 67 0.48 5.28 -10.53
CA TRP A 67 0.73 6.63 -11.00
C TRP A 67 1.40 7.45 -9.89
N GLU A 68 2.60 7.93 -10.16
CA GLU A 68 3.46 8.67 -9.21
C GLU A 68 3.83 7.86 -7.95
N GLY A 69 3.67 6.55 -7.95
CA GLY A 69 4.09 5.68 -6.85
C GLY A 69 5.48 5.10 -7.02
N TYR A 70 5.89 4.27 -6.06
CA TYR A 70 7.19 3.59 -6.04
C TYR A 70 7.45 2.81 -7.32
N GLN A 71 6.48 2.01 -7.77
CA GLN A 71 6.65 1.20 -8.97
C GLN A 71 6.76 2.06 -10.22
N ASP A 72 6.02 3.16 -10.30
CA ASP A 72 6.08 4.07 -11.43
C ASP A 72 7.49 4.66 -11.60
N ILE A 73 8.10 5.10 -10.51
CA ILE A 73 9.47 5.61 -10.53
C ILE A 73 10.45 4.50 -10.92
N SER A 74 10.34 3.35 -10.30
CA SER A 74 11.29 2.24 -10.54
C SER A 74 11.29 1.80 -12.00
N GLU A 75 10.11 1.69 -12.62
CA GLU A 75 9.98 1.24 -13.99
C GLU A 75 10.34 2.34 -15.01
N GLU A 76 9.97 3.59 -14.76
CA GLU A 76 10.27 4.71 -15.68
C GLU A 76 11.76 5.11 -15.67
N CYS A 77 12.49 4.77 -14.62
CA CYS A 77 13.96 4.95 -14.58
C CYS A 77 14.72 3.76 -15.16
N GLY A 78 14.03 2.67 -15.50
CA GLY A 78 14.61 1.47 -16.10
C GLY A 78 14.54 1.46 -17.62
N ASP A 79 14.94 0.31 -18.19
CA ASP A 79 14.92 0.07 -19.64
C ASP A 79 13.71 -0.74 -20.11
N LEU A 80 12.71 -0.92 -19.22
CA LEU A 80 11.54 -1.77 -19.46
C LEU A 80 10.43 -1.03 -20.17
N ILE A 81 10.06 0.12 -19.63
CA ILE A 81 8.98 0.99 -20.12
C ILE A 81 9.44 2.43 -20.19
N MET A 82 8.69 3.21 -20.92
CA MET A 82 8.81 4.67 -20.93
C MET A 82 7.43 5.31 -21.12
N THR A 83 7.24 6.50 -20.56
CA THR A 83 6.08 7.35 -20.83
C THR A 83 6.50 8.48 -21.78
N PRO A 84 6.20 8.39 -23.10
CA PRO A 84 6.62 9.40 -24.06
C PRO A 84 5.91 10.74 -23.83
N PHE A 85 6.59 11.81 -24.17
CA PHE A 85 5.98 13.14 -24.23
C PHE A 85 5.00 13.20 -25.41
N ARG A 86 3.70 13.13 -25.15
CA ARG A 86 2.68 13.10 -26.21
C ARG A 86 2.01 14.45 -26.45
N TYR A 87 1.81 15.24 -25.37
CA TYR A 87 1.08 16.50 -25.43
C TYR A 87 1.68 17.50 -24.44
N GLU A 88 1.88 18.73 -24.85
CA GLU A 88 2.43 19.81 -24.00
C GLU A 88 1.61 20.08 -22.73
N THR A 89 0.31 19.79 -22.78
CA THR A 89 -0.64 20.08 -21.69
C THR A 89 -1.10 18.83 -20.94
N SER A 90 -0.62 17.65 -21.31
CA SER A 90 -1.01 16.40 -20.64
C SER A 90 -0.14 16.12 -19.42
N GLY A 91 -0.65 15.32 -18.48
CA GLY A 91 0.12 14.79 -17.35
C GLY A 91 1.29 13.87 -17.77
N TRP A 92 1.31 13.44 -19.04
CA TRP A 92 2.36 12.62 -19.64
C TRP A 92 3.43 13.51 -20.28
N GLY A 93 4.13 14.30 -19.49
CA GLY A 93 5.00 15.34 -19.97
C GLY A 93 6.45 15.20 -19.52
N ALA A 94 7.10 16.34 -19.37
CA ALA A 94 8.54 16.50 -19.12
C ALA A 94 9.05 15.70 -17.90
N GLN A 95 8.22 15.48 -16.88
CA GLN A 95 8.63 14.75 -15.67
C GLN A 95 9.00 13.30 -15.95
N TYR A 96 8.24 12.62 -16.82
CA TYR A 96 8.56 11.25 -17.24
C TYR A 96 9.81 11.21 -18.11
N VAL A 97 9.99 12.19 -19.00
CA VAL A 97 11.23 12.33 -19.79
C VAL A 97 12.43 12.53 -18.87
N SER A 98 12.29 13.36 -17.81
CA SER A 98 13.35 13.56 -16.83
C SER A 98 13.67 12.29 -16.05
N LEU A 99 12.65 11.51 -15.62
CA LEU A 99 12.86 10.22 -14.97
C LEU A 99 13.63 9.25 -15.88
N HIS A 100 13.19 9.09 -17.13
CA HIS A 100 13.84 8.19 -18.09
C HIS A 100 15.27 8.59 -18.41
N LYS A 101 15.58 9.90 -18.43
CA LYS A 101 16.92 10.44 -18.63
C LYS A 101 17.77 10.49 -17.36
N HIS A 102 17.23 10.10 -16.21
CA HIS A 102 17.85 10.25 -14.89
C HIS A 102 18.19 11.71 -14.53
N GLU A 103 17.39 12.66 -15.00
CA GLU A 103 17.52 14.09 -14.70
C GLU A 103 16.63 14.43 -13.48
N PHE A 104 17.05 14.01 -12.29
CA PHE A 104 16.26 14.16 -11.08
C PHE A 104 16.32 15.59 -10.52
N HIS A 105 15.13 16.12 -10.14
CA HIS A 105 15.02 17.41 -9.47
C HIS A 105 13.81 17.45 -8.54
N SER A 106 13.83 18.33 -7.54
CA SER A 106 12.85 18.39 -6.46
C SER A 106 11.40 18.74 -6.87
N THR A 107 11.18 19.18 -8.11
CA THR A 107 9.83 19.51 -8.63
C THR A 107 9.17 18.35 -9.36
N ILE A 108 9.80 17.17 -9.41
CA ILE A 108 9.20 15.94 -9.95
C ILE A 108 8.22 15.37 -8.92
N ASN A 109 6.91 15.45 -9.19
CA ASN A 109 5.87 14.96 -8.28
C ASN A 109 6.01 13.46 -7.94
N HIS A 110 6.52 12.66 -8.86
CA HIS A 110 6.78 11.24 -8.66
C HIS A 110 7.77 10.96 -7.52
N LEU A 111 8.71 11.86 -7.25
CA LEU A 111 9.62 11.75 -6.12
C LEU A 111 8.94 12.14 -4.80
N TYR A 112 8.00 13.09 -4.85
CA TYR A 112 7.31 13.60 -3.67
C TYR A 112 6.33 12.58 -3.07
N ARG A 113 5.53 11.90 -3.90
CA ARG A 113 4.45 11.04 -3.42
C ARG A 113 4.95 9.85 -2.57
N PRO A 114 5.92 9.02 -3.00
CA PRO A 114 6.47 7.96 -2.17
C PRO A 114 7.14 8.49 -0.91
N TRP A 115 7.87 9.61 -1.01
CA TRP A 115 8.47 10.27 0.14
C TRP A 115 7.42 10.64 1.20
N TYR A 116 6.39 11.37 0.76
CA TYR A 116 5.31 11.79 1.64
C TYR A 116 4.56 10.61 2.25
N SER A 117 4.16 9.64 1.46
CA SER A 117 3.41 8.47 1.91
C SER A 117 4.20 7.63 2.91
N CYS A 118 5.49 7.42 2.66
CA CYS A 118 6.36 6.69 3.59
C CYS A 118 6.48 7.42 4.93
N TYR A 119 6.77 8.71 4.95
CA TYR A 119 6.91 9.44 6.22
C TYR A 119 5.58 9.59 6.98
N GLN A 120 4.45 9.70 6.29
CA GLN A 120 3.13 9.63 6.93
C GLN A 120 2.87 8.24 7.54
N GLY A 121 3.25 7.16 6.85
CA GLY A 121 3.19 5.80 7.37
C GLY A 121 4.08 5.61 8.60
N ILE A 122 5.33 6.09 8.55
CA ILE A 122 6.27 6.07 9.68
C ILE A 122 5.72 6.84 10.88
N THR A 123 5.16 8.03 10.65
CA THR A 123 4.53 8.85 11.69
C THR A 123 3.38 8.10 12.35
N THR A 124 2.53 7.43 11.56
CA THR A 124 1.45 6.61 12.09
C THR A 124 1.98 5.43 12.91
N CYS A 125 3.01 4.72 12.42
CA CYS A 125 3.64 3.63 13.17
C CYS A 125 4.22 4.13 14.50
N ASN A 126 4.94 5.25 14.51
CA ASN A 126 5.50 5.85 15.72
C ASN A 126 4.40 6.22 16.72
N SER A 127 3.30 6.83 16.25
CA SER A 127 2.15 7.20 17.10
C SER A 127 1.49 5.98 17.75
N LEU A 128 1.33 4.90 16.99
CA LEU A 128 0.72 3.68 17.52
C LEU A 128 1.65 2.94 18.49
N LEU A 129 2.97 2.97 18.25
CA LEU A 129 3.97 2.38 19.15
C LEU A 129 4.05 3.11 20.51
N ASP A 130 3.65 4.38 20.58
CA ASP A 130 3.55 5.15 21.84
C ASP A 130 2.27 4.82 22.63
N ASN A 131 1.32 4.06 22.07
CA ASN A 131 0.12 3.63 22.78
C ASN A 131 0.45 2.50 23.76
N ALA A 132 0.05 2.64 25.02
CA ALA A 132 0.41 1.71 26.10
C ALA A 132 -0.11 0.28 25.88
N ASP A 133 -1.34 0.10 25.37
CA ASP A 133 -1.92 -1.22 25.09
C ASP A 133 -1.18 -1.93 23.95
N ILE A 134 -0.79 -1.19 22.91
CA ILE A 134 -0.01 -1.70 21.80
C ILE A 134 1.42 -2.03 22.26
N ALA A 135 2.05 -1.15 23.05
CA ALA A 135 3.38 -1.37 23.58
C ALA A 135 3.47 -2.63 24.47
N ALA A 136 2.37 -3.01 25.13
CA ALA A 136 2.25 -4.23 25.92
C ALA A 136 1.95 -5.50 25.09
N ASN A 137 1.56 -5.34 23.82
CA ASN A 137 1.26 -6.46 22.90
C ASN A 137 2.46 -6.68 21.95
N GLU A 138 3.28 -7.67 22.26
CA GLU A 138 4.53 -7.93 21.53
C GLU A 138 4.30 -8.21 20.03
N THR A 139 3.21 -8.87 19.64
CA THR A 139 2.87 -9.12 18.24
C THR A 139 2.49 -7.84 17.53
N ALA A 140 1.60 -7.02 18.09
CA ALA A 140 1.20 -5.75 17.50
C ALA A 140 2.39 -4.77 17.36
N LYS A 141 3.22 -4.72 18.39
CA LYS A 141 4.46 -3.95 18.38
C LYS A 141 5.41 -4.41 17.26
N ALA A 142 5.57 -5.73 17.09
CA ALA A 142 6.40 -6.30 16.03
C ALA A 142 5.83 -6.01 14.63
N GLU A 143 4.52 -6.12 14.44
CA GLU A 143 3.86 -5.77 13.18
C GLU A 143 4.10 -4.30 12.81
N LEU A 144 3.90 -3.37 13.75
CA LEU A 144 4.11 -1.93 13.52
C LEU A 144 5.57 -1.59 13.22
N ARG A 145 6.52 -2.22 13.92
CA ARG A 145 7.95 -2.07 13.66
C ARG A 145 8.28 -2.60 12.26
N THR A 146 7.69 -3.72 11.84
CA THR A 146 7.90 -4.29 10.50
C THR A 146 7.31 -3.39 9.41
N TYR A 147 6.11 -2.81 9.59
CA TYR A 147 5.58 -1.82 8.65
C TYR A 147 6.45 -0.57 8.57
N ARG A 148 6.94 -0.07 9.71
CA ARG A 148 7.86 1.06 9.75
C ARG A 148 9.16 0.76 9.00
N ALA A 149 9.72 -0.41 9.19
CA ALA A 149 10.90 -0.87 8.45
C ALA A 149 10.64 -1.02 6.94
N LEU A 150 9.44 -1.45 6.52
CA LEU A 150 9.04 -1.50 5.11
C LEU A 150 9.00 -0.11 4.48
N PHE A 151 8.45 0.90 5.17
CA PHE A 151 8.48 2.28 4.68
C PHE A 151 9.91 2.81 4.57
N TYR A 152 10.75 2.53 5.55
CA TYR A 152 12.17 2.91 5.51
C TYR A 152 12.94 2.16 4.43
N TYR A 153 12.64 0.90 4.15
CA TYR A 153 13.21 0.15 3.03
C TYR A 153 12.93 0.87 1.71
N VAL A 154 11.69 1.28 1.45
CA VAL A 154 11.31 1.98 0.21
C VAL A 154 12.01 3.35 0.12
N LEU A 155 12.03 4.12 1.20
CA LEU A 155 12.75 5.40 1.23
C LEU A 155 14.25 5.21 0.98
N PHE A 156 14.83 4.19 1.59
CA PHE A 156 16.25 3.89 1.46
C PHE A 156 16.60 3.44 0.04
N ASP A 157 15.75 2.60 -0.57
CA ASP A 157 15.93 2.15 -1.94
C ASP A 157 15.87 3.32 -2.94
N LEU A 158 14.90 4.21 -2.81
CA LEU A 158 14.73 5.35 -3.71
C LEU A 158 15.73 6.50 -3.48
N PHE A 159 16.02 6.85 -2.21
CA PHE A 159 16.68 8.12 -1.88
C PHE A 159 18.01 7.96 -1.14
N ARG A 160 18.34 6.83 -0.61
CA ARG A 160 19.57 6.48 0.13
C ARG A 160 19.79 7.33 1.39
N ASN A 161 20.05 8.62 1.24
CA ASN A 161 20.32 9.56 2.31
C ASN A 161 19.02 10.16 2.84
N ILE A 162 18.47 9.58 3.88
CA ILE A 162 17.15 9.92 4.41
C ILE A 162 17.19 10.23 5.91
N PRO A 163 16.30 11.10 6.41
CA PRO A 163 16.11 11.27 7.83
C PRO A 163 15.60 9.99 8.51
N LEU A 164 16.23 9.60 9.61
CA LEU A 164 15.80 8.46 10.43
C LEU A 164 15.03 8.95 11.65
N GLN A 165 13.70 9.02 11.53
CA GLN A 165 12.81 9.51 12.58
C GLN A 165 12.02 8.37 13.22
N THR A 166 12.40 7.98 14.45
CA THR A 166 11.84 6.80 15.14
C THR A 166 10.90 7.13 16.29
N THR A 167 10.71 8.41 16.59
CA THR A 167 9.84 8.91 17.66
C THR A 167 9.14 10.20 17.24
N LEU A 168 7.99 10.49 17.84
CA LEU A 168 7.28 11.76 17.71
C LEU A 168 7.69 12.77 18.79
N ASN A 169 8.40 12.34 19.82
CA ASN A 169 8.87 13.21 20.89
C ASN A 169 10.12 13.98 20.44
N VAL A 170 9.91 15.07 19.74
CA VAL A 170 10.97 15.94 19.22
C VAL A 170 10.78 17.37 19.72
N PRO A 171 11.86 18.14 19.92
CA PRO A 171 11.78 19.56 20.33
C PRO A 171 11.01 20.41 19.32
N SER A 172 10.37 21.48 19.80
CA SER A 172 9.76 22.48 18.92
C SER A 172 10.81 23.09 17.99
N GLY A 173 10.51 23.15 16.69
CA GLY A 173 11.45 23.65 15.69
C GLY A 173 12.50 22.64 15.24
N TYR A 174 12.39 21.38 15.66
CA TYR A 174 13.26 20.32 15.16
C TYR A 174 13.18 20.20 13.64
N MET A 175 14.32 20.19 12.99
CA MET A 175 14.47 19.94 11.55
C MET A 175 15.24 18.63 11.40
N PRO A 176 14.61 17.58 10.81
CA PRO A 176 15.29 16.31 10.61
C PRO A 176 16.44 16.46 9.61
N GLU A 177 17.59 15.90 9.97
CA GLU A 177 18.77 15.81 9.09
C GLU A 177 18.83 14.43 8.43
N GLN A 178 19.51 14.35 7.30
CA GLN A 178 19.79 13.07 6.63
C GLN A 178 20.76 12.26 7.50
N GLU A 179 20.41 10.99 7.72
CA GLU A 179 21.29 10.06 8.44
C GLU A 179 22.30 9.43 7.47
N ASP A 180 23.38 8.92 8.00
CA ASP A 180 24.36 8.10 7.29
C ASP A 180 23.68 6.85 6.70
N PRO A 181 23.89 6.55 5.39
CA PRO A 181 23.26 5.40 4.76
C PRO A 181 23.58 4.06 5.42
N ALA A 182 24.81 3.86 5.92
CA ALA A 182 25.18 2.61 6.59
C ALA A 182 24.42 2.45 7.90
N LYS A 183 24.29 3.51 8.68
CA LYS A 183 23.48 3.50 9.92
C LYS A 183 22.00 3.27 9.62
N THR A 184 21.47 3.87 8.56
CA THR A 184 20.08 3.65 8.15
C THR A 184 19.85 2.21 7.74
N PHE A 185 20.75 1.63 6.94
CA PHE A 185 20.73 0.22 6.57
C PHE A 185 20.74 -0.69 7.81
N ASP A 186 21.69 -0.49 8.71
CA ASP A 186 21.82 -1.28 9.93
C ASP A 186 20.59 -1.15 10.82
N TRP A 187 20.01 0.05 10.92
CA TRP A 187 18.78 0.27 11.69
C TRP A 187 17.60 -0.52 11.10
N ILE A 188 17.37 -0.47 9.78
CA ILE A 188 16.29 -1.23 9.12
C ILE A 188 16.45 -2.73 9.38
N VAL A 189 17.67 -3.24 9.20
CA VAL A 189 17.97 -4.66 9.42
C VAL A 189 17.75 -5.07 10.88
N ASN A 190 18.21 -4.25 11.83
CA ASN A 190 18.03 -4.51 13.26
C ASN A 190 16.56 -4.47 13.66
N GLU A 191 15.80 -3.48 13.17
CA GLU A 191 14.36 -3.35 13.44
C GLU A 191 13.59 -4.60 13.00
N LEU A 192 13.92 -5.15 11.85
CA LEU A 192 13.32 -6.38 11.33
C LEU A 192 13.74 -7.61 12.13
N ASN A 193 15.04 -7.77 12.42
CA ASN A 193 15.54 -8.92 13.16
C ASN A 193 15.00 -9.00 14.59
N GLU A 194 14.83 -7.85 15.26
CA GLU A 194 14.25 -7.78 16.60
C GLU A 194 12.73 -8.01 16.59
N SER A 195 12.04 -7.63 15.52
CA SER A 195 10.59 -7.80 15.39
C SER A 195 10.19 -9.21 14.96
N LYS A 196 10.95 -9.80 14.05
CA LYS A 196 10.66 -11.10 13.41
C LYS A 196 10.26 -12.22 14.37
N PRO A 197 10.92 -12.44 15.56
CA PRO A 197 10.56 -13.51 16.48
C PRO A 197 9.15 -13.39 17.08
N TYR A 198 8.56 -12.19 17.10
CA TYR A 198 7.25 -11.93 17.70
C TYR A 198 6.11 -11.87 16.67
N LEU A 199 6.44 -11.96 15.37
CA LEU A 199 5.46 -12.02 14.31
C LEU A 199 4.83 -13.40 14.21
N THR A 200 3.53 -13.41 13.85
CA THR A 200 2.85 -14.69 13.57
C THR A 200 3.45 -15.39 12.35
N LYS A 201 3.47 -16.72 12.41
CA LYS A 201 3.77 -17.57 11.24
C LYS A 201 2.50 -18.00 10.50
N ASP A 202 1.34 -17.58 10.94
CA ASP A 202 0.10 -17.80 10.22
C ASP A 202 0.01 -16.85 9.01
N VAL A 203 -0.59 -17.36 7.94
CA VAL A 203 -0.68 -16.63 6.67
C VAL A 203 -2.10 -16.10 6.52
N GLU A 204 -2.25 -14.80 6.78
CA GLU A 204 -3.47 -14.04 6.52
C GLU A 204 -3.20 -13.06 5.38
N PHE A 205 -4.03 -13.14 4.32
CA PHE A 205 -3.84 -12.29 3.13
C PHE A 205 -4.01 -10.81 3.49
N GLY A 206 -3.01 -10.00 3.13
CA GLY A 206 -3.00 -8.56 3.39
C GLY A 206 -2.44 -8.16 4.76
N GLN A 207 -2.02 -9.11 5.59
CA GLN A 207 -1.36 -8.84 6.87
C GLN A 207 0.12 -9.17 6.81
N ILE A 208 0.92 -8.33 7.48
CA ILE A 208 2.35 -8.60 7.64
C ILE A 208 2.54 -9.78 8.61
N ASN A 209 3.49 -10.64 8.32
CA ASN A 209 3.81 -11.80 9.12
C ASN A 209 5.31 -12.08 9.15
N TYR A 210 5.74 -13.14 9.81
CA TYR A 210 7.13 -13.57 9.88
C TYR A 210 7.81 -13.63 8.50
N TYR A 211 7.14 -14.18 7.51
CA TYR A 211 7.69 -14.36 6.15
C TYR A 211 7.75 -13.06 5.36
N GLY A 212 6.87 -12.10 5.66
CA GLY A 212 6.98 -10.75 5.15
C GLY A 212 8.26 -10.05 5.64
N ALA A 213 8.58 -10.20 6.92
CA ALA A 213 9.85 -9.69 7.47
C ALA A 213 11.06 -10.39 6.84
N CYS A 214 11.03 -11.72 6.67
CA CYS A 214 12.09 -12.47 5.96
C CYS A 214 12.29 -11.92 4.54
N MET A 215 11.21 -11.67 3.78
CA MET A 215 11.34 -11.15 2.41
C MET A 215 11.94 -9.73 2.38
N ILE A 216 11.58 -8.85 3.31
CA ILE A 216 12.18 -7.51 3.38
C ILE A 216 13.67 -7.62 3.72
N LEU A 217 14.04 -8.46 4.70
CA LEU A 217 15.45 -8.73 5.04
C LEU A 217 16.22 -9.29 3.85
N ALA A 218 15.65 -10.26 3.13
CA ALA A 218 16.28 -10.82 1.93
C ALA A 218 16.56 -9.74 0.88
N LYS A 219 15.62 -8.83 0.65
CA LYS A 219 15.82 -7.68 -0.26
C LYS A 219 16.88 -6.71 0.25
N MET A 220 16.91 -6.41 1.55
CA MET A 220 17.94 -5.58 2.17
C MET A 220 19.33 -6.19 1.94
N TYR A 221 19.51 -7.46 2.24
CA TYR A 221 20.80 -8.15 2.09
C TYR A 221 21.22 -8.30 0.62
N LEU A 222 20.30 -8.70 -0.26
CA LEU A 222 20.61 -8.88 -1.68
C LEU A 222 21.14 -7.61 -2.33
N ASN A 223 20.58 -6.45 -1.99
CA ASN A 223 20.93 -5.18 -2.60
C ASN A 223 22.06 -4.43 -1.87
N ARG A 224 22.55 -4.95 -0.74
CA ARG A 224 23.56 -4.26 0.08
C ARG A 224 24.78 -3.81 -0.74
N ASN A 225 25.38 -4.69 -1.51
CA ASN A 225 26.58 -4.39 -2.29
C ASN A 225 26.30 -3.37 -3.42
N ALA A 226 25.12 -3.43 -4.04
CA ALA A 226 24.71 -2.45 -5.05
C ALA A 226 24.46 -1.07 -4.45
N TRP A 227 23.97 -1.01 -3.21
CA TRP A 227 23.75 0.26 -2.53
C TRP A 227 25.01 0.93 -2.01
N PHE A 228 26.09 0.19 -1.84
CA PHE A 228 27.39 0.68 -1.37
C PHE A 228 28.52 0.33 -2.36
N PRO A 229 28.46 0.87 -3.59
CA PRO A 229 29.36 0.45 -4.68
C PRO A 229 30.82 0.84 -4.48
N THR A 230 31.11 1.74 -3.54
CA THR A 230 32.47 2.16 -3.17
C THR A 230 33.14 1.26 -2.14
N GLU A 231 32.39 0.37 -1.52
CA GLU A 231 32.89 -0.61 -0.58
C GLU A 231 33.30 -1.90 -1.31
N ALA A 232 34.15 -2.71 -0.69
CA ALA A 232 34.44 -4.03 -1.20
C ALA A 232 33.20 -4.91 -1.17
N GLU A 233 33.00 -5.73 -2.22
CA GLU A 233 31.90 -6.69 -2.26
C GLU A 233 32.00 -7.67 -1.08
N ASP A 234 30.95 -7.73 -0.26
CA ASP A 234 30.80 -8.70 0.81
C ASP A 234 29.77 -9.76 0.44
N LYS A 235 30.24 -10.94 0.05
CA LYS A 235 29.39 -12.06 -0.35
C LYS A 235 28.56 -12.65 0.77
N SER A 236 28.90 -12.39 2.04
CA SER A 236 28.10 -12.85 3.17
C SER A 236 26.68 -12.29 3.19
N TYR A 237 26.46 -11.14 2.56
CA TYR A 237 25.11 -10.58 2.40
C TYR A 237 24.23 -11.41 1.44
N TYR A 238 24.81 -12.02 0.41
CA TYR A 238 24.06 -12.95 -0.45
C TYR A 238 23.70 -14.24 0.29
N GLU A 239 24.59 -14.72 1.16
CA GLU A 239 24.30 -15.87 2.02
C GLU A 239 23.16 -15.57 2.99
N LYS A 240 23.19 -14.40 3.66
CA LYS A 240 22.12 -13.95 4.54
C LYS A 240 20.78 -13.79 3.78
N ALA A 241 20.81 -13.30 2.54
CA ALA A 241 19.61 -13.22 1.72
C ALA A 241 19.03 -14.60 1.42
N CYS A 242 19.89 -15.57 1.09
CA CYS A 242 19.49 -16.97 0.90
C CYS A 242 18.90 -17.59 2.16
N ASP A 243 19.47 -17.33 3.34
CA ASP A 243 18.97 -17.84 4.62
C ASP A 243 17.54 -17.36 4.87
N GLU A 244 17.26 -16.07 4.66
CA GLU A 244 15.92 -15.52 4.84
C GLU A 244 14.90 -16.10 3.83
N VAL A 245 15.30 -16.29 2.57
CA VAL A 245 14.44 -16.93 1.56
C VAL A 245 14.20 -18.41 1.89
N ASN A 246 15.20 -19.11 2.40
CA ASN A 246 15.06 -20.51 2.84
C ASN A 246 14.06 -20.69 3.99
N GLU A 247 13.94 -19.70 4.91
CA GLU A 247 12.88 -19.71 5.92
C GLU A 247 11.48 -19.73 5.27
N ILE A 248 11.29 -18.99 4.18
CA ILE A 248 10.02 -18.95 3.45
C ILE A 248 9.78 -20.29 2.73
N ILE A 249 10.76 -20.76 1.95
CA ILE A 249 10.66 -22.00 1.16
C ILE A 249 10.42 -23.20 2.07
N ASN A 250 11.22 -23.35 3.13
CA ASN A 250 11.15 -24.49 4.05
C ASN A 250 9.88 -24.48 4.91
N SER A 251 9.16 -23.37 4.99
CA SER A 251 7.87 -23.29 5.69
C SER A 251 6.78 -24.16 5.04
N GLY A 252 6.87 -24.38 3.74
CA GLY A 252 5.84 -25.05 2.93
C GLY A 252 4.52 -24.27 2.85
N LYS A 253 4.49 -23.00 3.30
CA LYS A 253 3.27 -22.17 3.30
C LYS A 253 3.11 -21.38 2.02
N TYR A 254 4.18 -21.20 1.27
CA TYR A 254 4.22 -20.51 -0.01
C TYR A 254 4.67 -21.46 -1.11
N GLU A 255 4.20 -21.25 -2.30
CA GLU A 255 4.43 -22.11 -3.46
C GLU A 255 4.45 -21.22 -4.71
N LEU A 256 5.40 -21.46 -5.61
CA LEU A 256 5.41 -20.77 -6.90
C LEU A 256 4.14 -21.10 -7.68
N ALA A 257 3.55 -20.11 -8.31
CA ALA A 257 2.38 -20.27 -9.14
C ALA A 257 2.69 -21.16 -10.36
N SER A 258 1.66 -21.80 -10.91
CA SER A 258 1.80 -22.68 -12.08
C SER A 258 2.12 -21.91 -13.37
N THR A 259 1.75 -20.63 -13.41
CA THR A 259 2.03 -19.71 -14.51
C THR A 259 2.43 -18.33 -13.98
N TYR A 260 3.21 -17.59 -14.78
CA TYR A 260 3.63 -16.25 -14.42
C TYR A 260 2.46 -15.27 -14.18
N LEU A 261 1.33 -15.45 -14.90
CA LEU A 261 0.15 -14.59 -14.79
C LEU A 261 -0.71 -14.85 -13.55
N GLU A 262 -0.61 -16.02 -12.94
CA GLU A 262 -1.51 -16.42 -11.86
C GLU A 262 -1.47 -15.44 -10.66
N PRO A 263 -0.31 -15.00 -10.13
CA PRO A 263 -0.25 -14.04 -9.03
C PRO A 263 -0.88 -12.68 -9.34
N PHE A 264 -0.96 -12.31 -10.61
CA PHE A 264 -1.48 -11.02 -11.09
C PHE A 264 -2.94 -11.09 -11.55
N SER A 265 -3.56 -12.25 -11.45
CA SER A 265 -4.96 -12.43 -11.84
C SER A 265 -5.92 -11.77 -10.83
N ALA A 266 -6.96 -11.10 -11.33
CA ALA A 266 -7.94 -10.44 -10.49
C ALA A 266 -8.62 -11.45 -9.53
N ASN A 267 -8.81 -11.03 -8.28
CA ASN A 267 -9.42 -11.83 -7.20
C ASN A 267 -8.69 -13.14 -6.87
N ASN A 268 -7.45 -13.30 -7.30
CA ASN A 268 -6.65 -14.47 -6.96
C ASN A 268 -5.82 -14.22 -5.69
N ARG A 269 -6.03 -15.09 -4.69
CA ARG A 269 -5.19 -15.17 -3.49
C ARG A 269 -4.17 -16.29 -3.72
N CYS A 270 -3.21 -16.01 -4.59
CA CYS A 270 -2.19 -16.97 -4.96
C CYS A 270 -1.26 -17.29 -3.76
N LYS A 271 -0.88 -18.56 -3.63
CA LYS A 271 0.07 -18.98 -2.60
C LYS A 271 1.48 -18.40 -2.76
N GLU A 272 1.81 -17.87 -3.93
CA GLU A 272 3.09 -17.17 -4.14
C GLU A 272 3.12 -15.80 -3.44
N THR A 273 1.95 -15.19 -3.20
CA THR A 273 1.87 -13.84 -2.62
C THR A 273 2.21 -13.85 -1.13
N ILE A 274 3.32 -13.25 -0.75
CA ILE A 274 3.77 -13.14 0.65
C ILE A 274 3.05 -12.00 1.37
N LEU A 275 2.96 -10.83 0.73
CA LEU A 275 2.21 -9.70 1.23
C LEU A 275 1.44 -9.06 0.07
N GLY A 276 0.12 -9.09 0.11
CA GLY A 276 -0.75 -8.45 -0.87
C GLY A 276 -1.45 -7.23 -0.30
N LEU A 277 -1.37 -6.10 -0.99
CA LEU A 277 -2.17 -4.93 -0.63
C LEU A 277 -3.59 -5.10 -1.17
N VAL A 278 -4.57 -5.09 -0.27
CA VAL A 278 -5.97 -5.30 -0.65
C VAL A 278 -6.55 -4.03 -1.24
N TYR A 279 -7.02 -4.11 -2.48
CA TYR A 279 -7.83 -3.08 -3.14
C TYR A 279 -9.25 -3.62 -3.29
N ASP A 280 -10.19 -2.99 -2.61
CA ASP A 280 -11.59 -3.40 -2.53
C ASP A 280 -12.47 -2.19 -2.82
N LYS A 281 -13.39 -2.33 -3.79
CA LYS A 281 -14.28 -1.24 -4.20
C LYS A 281 -15.09 -0.65 -3.03
N LYS A 282 -15.42 -1.47 -2.03
CA LYS A 282 -16.24 -1.07 -0.88
C LYS A 282 -15.42 -0.38 0.20
N ASN A 283 -14.20 -0.86 0.47
CA ASN A 283 -13.44 -0.48 1.66
C ASN A 283 -12.17 0.32 1.34
N ALA A 284 -11.64 0.27 0.12
CA ALA A 284 -10.37 0.88 -0.24
C ALA A 284 -10.48 2.03 -1.27
N GLY A 285 -11.68 2.34 -1.75
CA GLY A 285 -12.05 3.54 -2.50
C GLY A 285 -11.37 3.80 -3.86
N MET A 286 -10.11 3.49 -4.03
CA MET A 286 -9.34 3.74 -5.25
C MET A 286 -8.61 2.49 -5.72
N GLY A 287 -8.55 2.29 -7.04
CA GLY A 287 -7.73 1.25 -7.68
C GLY A 287 -6.25 1.63 -7.76
N THR A 288 -5.46 0.72 -8.31
CA THR A 288 -4.00 0.89 -8.43
C THR A 288 -3.57 1.82 -9.55
N ASN A 289 -4.48 2.18 -10.47
CA ASN A 289 -4.23 2.96 -11.69
C ASN A 289 -3.27 2.31 -12.72
N TYR A 290 -2.75 1.10 -12.50
CA TYR A 290 -1.84 0.43 -13.45
C TYR A 290 -2.50 0.22 -14.80
N TYR A 291 -3.70 -0.37 -14.83
CA TYR A 291 -4.43 -0.59 -16.07
C TYR A 291 -4.61 0.71 -16.86
N CYS A 292 -5.10 1.75 -16.18
CA CYS A 292 -5.39 3.04 -16.83
C CYS A 292 -4.14 3.66 -17.44
N LYS A 293 -3.02 3.63 -16.71
CA LYS A 293 -1.76 4.23 -17.17
C LYS A 293 -1.20 3.52 -18.40
N TRP A 294 -1.25 2.19 -18.45
CA TRP A 294 -0.56 1.39 -19.47
C TRP A 294 -1.41 1.13 -20.72
N ASN A 295 -2.68 1.43 -20.73
CA ASN A 295 -3.55 1.19 -21.84
C ASN A 295 -4.05 2.48 -22.50
N ILE A 296 -4.35 2.42 -23.80
CA ILE A 296 -4.92 3.57 -24.50
C ILE A 296 -6.42 3.68 -24.28
N SER A 297 -6.98 4.88 -24.48
CA SER A 297 -8.44 5.10 -24.44
C SER A 297 -9.15 4.26 -25.51
N GLY A 298 -10.26 3.66 -25.14
CA GLY A 298 -11.02 2.73 -26.00
C GLY A 298 -10.57 1.28 -25.88
N SER A 299 -9.51 0.97 -25.15
CA SER A 299 -8.96 -0.38 -25.00
C SER A 299 -9.70 -1.29 -24.02
N GLY A 300 -10.70 -0.78 -23.29
CA GLY A 300 -11.41 -1.53 -22.26
C GLY A 300 -11.99 -2.87 -22.73
N ALA A 301 -12.37 -2.96 -23.98
CA ALA A 301 -12.89 -4.18 -24.58
C ALA A 301 -11.85 -5.33 -24.68
N ILE A 302 -10.54 -5.01 -24.67
CA ILE A 302 -9.47 -6.03 -24.65
C ILE A 302 -9.60 -6.92 -23.41
N PHE A 303 -9.96 -6.32 -22.27
CA PHE A 303 -10.01 -6.98 -20.96
C PHE A 303 -11.43 -7.14 -20.40
N ASN A 304 -12.45 -6.76 -21.17
CA ASN A 304 -13.84 -6.74 -20.72
C ASN A 304 -14.02 -5.89 -19.43
N VAL A 305 -13.43 -4.69 -19.42
CA VAL A 305 -13.57 -3.71 -18.34
C VAL A 305 -14.31 -2.46 -18.83
N THR A 306 -14.96 -1.75 -17.90
CA THR A 306 -15.82 -0.59 -18.21
C THR A 306 -15.10 0.76 -18.15
N PHE A 307 -13.87 0.80 -17.65
CA PHE A 307 -13.07 2.03 -17.58
C PHE A 307 -11.92 2.00 -18.58
N ASP A 308 -11.50 3.18 -19.02
CA ASP A 308 -10.56 3.36 -20.12
C ASP A 308 -9.11 3.51 -19.66
N GLY A 309 -8.20 3.29 -20.63
CA GLY A 309 -6.79 3.61 -20.50
C GLY A 309 -6.51 5.10 -20.68
N TRP A 310 -5.38 5.54 -20.15
CA TRP A 310 -4.90 6.94 -20.19
C TRP A 310 -3.77 7.17 -21.19
N ASN A 311 -3.35 6.12 -21.89
CA ASN A 311 -2.28 6.18 -22.87
C ASN A 311 -0.96 6.75 -22.31
N GLY A 312 -0.55 6.25 -21.15
CA GLY A 312 0.71 6.66 -20.49
C GLY A 312 1.91 5.89 -20.99
N SER A 313 2.37 4.91 -20.25
CA SER A 313 3.60 4.16 -20.53
C SER A 313 3.45 3.18 -21.70
N ALA A 314 4.55 2.94 -22.39
CA ALA A 314 4.67 1.93 -23.43
C ALA A 314 5.96 1.12 -23.19
N GLY A 315 5.96 -0.14 -23.61
CA GLY A 315 7.14 -0.98 -23.55
C GLY A 315 8.24 -0.49 -24.50
N ILE A 316 9.49 -0.62 -24.05
CA ILE A 316 10.65 -0.28 -24.88
C ILE A 316 10.92 -1.46 -25.83
N PRO A 317 10.89 -1.27 -27.18
CA PRO A 317 11.01 -2.36 -28.15
C PRO A 317 12.28 -3.20 -27.95
N GLN A 318 13.42 -2.58 -27.65
CA GLN A 318 14.69 -3.26 -27.41
C GLN A 318 14.58 -4.26 -26.28
N PHE A 319 13.94 -3.88 -25.18
CA PHE A 319 13.72 -4.78 -24.05
C PHE A 319 12.80 -5.94 -24.42
N ILE A 320 11.65 -5.66 -25.06
CA ILE A 320 10.70 -6.69 -25.46
C ILE A 320 11.35 -7.69 -26.44
N ASN A 321 12.17 -7.22 -27.36
CA ASN A 321 12.90 -8.06 -28.31
C ASN A 321 14.06 -8.85 -27.69
N SER A 322 14.50 -8.51 -26.48
CA SER A 322 15.56 -9.23 -25.75
C SER A 322 15.10 -10.51 -25.06
N TYR A 323 13.77 -10.73 -24.94
CA TYR A 323 13.25 -11.97 -24.36
C TYR A 323 13.67 -13.19 -25.18
N ASP A 324 14.01 -14.26 -24.46
CA ASP A 324 14.17 -15.58 -25.09
C ASP A 324 12.86 -15.96 -25.82
N PRO A 325 12.91 -16.57 -27.01
CA PRO A 325 11.70 -17.00 -27.73
C PRO A 325 10.75 -17.91 -26.95
N ASP A 326 11.30 -18.69 -26.01
CA ASP A 326 10.53 -19.62 -25.18
C ASP A 326 10.05 -18.99 -23.86
N ASP A 327 10.38 -17.73 -23.59
CA ASP A 327 9.98 -17.02 -22.38
C ASP A 327 8.51 -16.55 -22.50
N THR A 328 7.63 -17.20 -21.75
CA THR A 328 6.19 -16.91 -21.78
C THR A 328 5.86 -15.49 -21.30
N ARG A 329 6.74 -14.83 -20.53
CA ARG A 329 6.55 -13.44 -20.11
C ARG A 329 6.47 -12.48 -21.28
N LYS A 330 7.10 -12.80 -22.42
CA LYS A 330 6.99 -12.01 -23.63
C LYS A 330 5.56 -11.93 -24.15
N THR A 331 4.80 -13.03 -24.06
CA THR A 331 3.41 -13.08 -24.50
C THR A 331 2.42 -12.70 -23.38
N ASP A 332 2.78 -12.97 -22.14
CA ASP A 332 1.89 -12.82 -21.00
C ASP A 332 1.87 -11.38 -20.46
N CYS A 333 3.01 -10.68 -20.50
CA CYS A 333 3.14 -9.34 -19.90
C CYS A 333 2.94 -8.19 -20.90
N TRP A 334 3.04 -8.46 -22.20
CA TRP A 334 3.00 -7.43 -23.23
C TRP A 334 1.83 -7.62 -24.20
N ILE A 335 1.26 -6.51 -24.61
CA ILE A 335 0.19 -6.47 -25.59
C ILE A 335 0.78 -5.88 -26.87
N TRP A 336 0.69 -6.62 -27.97
CA TRP A 336 1.08 -6.14 -29.32
C TRP A 336 0.18 -6.74 -30.40
N GLY A 337 0.29 -6.19 -31.63
CA GLY A 337 -0.46 -6.63 -32.77
C GLY A 337 -1.96 -6.26 -32.70
N PRO A 338 -2.75 -6.76 -33.62
CA PRO A 338 -4.19 -6.49 -33.70
C PRO A 338 -4.94 -6.96 -32.47
N GLN A 339 -5.72 -6.06 -31.88
CA GLN A 339 -6.45 -6.32 -30.62
C GLN A 339 -7.91 -6.67 -30.89
N LYS A 340 -8.36 -7.73 -30.22
CA LYS A 340 -9.73 -8.23 -30.32
C LYS A 340 -10.45 -8.10 -28.98
N SER A 341 -11.76 -7.88 -29.06
CA SER A 341 -12.62 -7.91 -27.89
C SER A 341 -12.58 -9.29 -27.23
N LYS A 342 -12.31 -9.34 -25.92
CA LYS A 342 -12.33 -10.59 -25.15
C LYS A 342 -13.73 -11.18 -25.04
N THR A 343 -14.78 -10.37 -25.24
CA THR A 343 -16.18 -10.78 -25.14
C THR A 343 -16.71 -11.29 -26.48
N THR A 344 -16.46 -10.56 -27.59
CA THR A 344 -17.03 -10.88 -28.92
C THR A 344 -16.04 -11.54 -29.86
N GLY A 345 -14.74 -11.47 -29.61
CA GLY A 345 -13.67 -11.93 -30.50
C GLY A 345 -13.46 -11.04 -31.73
N GLU A 346 -14.22 -9.94 -31.87
CA GLU A 346 -14.13 -9.03 -33.00
C GLU A 346 -12.95 -8.05 -32.84
N GLN A 347 -12.43 -7.57 -33.99
CA GLN A 347 -11.40 -6.52 -34.03
C GLN A 347 -11.93 -5.25 -33.35
N ILE A 348 -11.10 -4.67 -32.45
CA ILE A 348 -11.42 -3.40 -31.80
C ILE A 348 -10.99 -2.26 -32.72
N TYR A 349 -11.84 -1.23 -32.84
CA TYR A 349 -11.56 -0.02 -33.60
C TYR A 349 -11.56 1.20 -32.66
N ILE A 350 -10.60 2.10 -32.84
CA ILE A 350 -10.53 3.39 -32.16
C ILE A 350 -10.41 4.46 -33.24
N ASN A 351 -11.34 5.42 -33.27
CA ASN A 351 -11.42 6.47 -34.29
C ASN A 351 -11.38 5.88 -35.72
N ASP A 352 -12.19 4.84 -35.97
CA ASP A 352 -12.32 4.13 -37.23
C ASP A 352 -11.04 3.40 -37.72
N LYS A 353 -10.03 3.31 -36.86
CA LYS A 353 -8.82 2.52 -37.14
C LYS A 353 -8.79 1.26 -36.31
N PRO A 354 -8.36 0.13 -36.84
CA PRO A 354 -8.18 -1.07 -36.04
C PRO A 354 -7.13 -0.78 -34.96
N LEU A 355 -7.45 -1.20 -33.74
CA LEU A 355 -6.49 -1.12 -32.64
C LEU A 355 -5.39 -2.17 -32.87
N ASP A 356 -4.21 -1.71 -33.14
CA ASP A 356 -3.04 -2.53 -33.38
C ASP A 356 -1.85 -1.89 -32.66
N TYR A 357 -1.28 -2.62 -31.70
CA TYR A 357 -0.06 -2.20 -31.00
C TYR A 357 1.15 -2.72 -31.76
N THR A 358 1.93 -1.82 -32.34
CA THR A 358 3.15 -2.15 -33.05
C THR A 358 4.35 -2.15 -32.12
N ILE A 359 5.27 -3.11 -32.34
CA ILE A 359 6.59 -3.11 -31.67
C ILE A 359 7.60 -2.24 -32.46
N ASP A 360 7.41 -2.18 -33.76
CA ASP A 360 8.27 -1.41 -34.64
C ASP A 360 7.84 0.06 -34.68
N VAL A 361 8.72 0.93 -34.31
CA VAL A 361 8.56 2.38 -34.40
C VAL A 361 9.60 2.93 -35.35
#